data_499996ed84b3431f07595381d9195580
#
_entry.id   499996ed84b3431f07595381d9195580
#
_cell.length_a   1.000
_cell.length_b   1.000
_cell.length_c   1.000
_cell.angle_alpha   90.00
_cell.angle_beta   90.00
_cell.angle_gamma   90.00
#
_symmetry.space_group_name_H-M   'P 1'
#
loop_
_entity.id
_entity.type
_entity.pdbx_description
1 polymer ?
#
loop_
_entity_poly.entity_id
_entity_poly.type
_entity_poly.pdbx_seq_one_letter_code
_entity_poly.pdbx_strand_id
1 'polypeptide(L)'
;MKHRWIRIVGAVVLVGAPLPTIFIAQTAQTAAQTDQAPGPYARIAIMRALDGHSVEWEAGYIRHLEWHRQARDTFAWYSYSVWASTERQRWIIYATFGRTAAELSNPVSPVEDERDNLINVLPHAQFLGNAVYEFLPALSRGNGVPTPALRAEYTTVELTQGTGKAFEAALAAEQSKLQGETLWYRMVVGGDTPRYVRLRPRVSLAAILDERADQALPDKVNGLISKMTVETLNLRPNMLVNVTPEPARQ
;
A
#
# COMPACT_ATOMS: atom_id res chain seq x y z
N MET A 1 -38.13 69.62 -36.61
CA MET A 1 -37.10 70.24 -35.76
C MET A 1 -35.97 69.23 -35.59
N LYS A 2 -34.80 69.53 -36.16
CA LYS A 2 -33.65 68.58 -36.19
C LYS A 2 -32.66 69.07 -35.13
N HIS A 3 -32.41 68.30 -34.08
CA HIS A 3 -31.34 68.55 -33.14
C HIS A 3 -30.11 67.71 -33.50
N ARG A 4 -29.04 68.40 -33.89
CA ARG A 4 -27.69 67.85 -34.11
C ARG A 4 -26.98 67.74 -32.76
N TRP A 5 -26.51 66.56 -32.41
CA TRP A 5 -25.59 66.35 -31.29
C TRP A 5 -24.15 66.25 -31.81
N ILE A 6 -23.33 67.17 -31.29
CA ILE A 6 -21.90 67.26 -31.56
C ILE A 6 -21.23 66.19 -30.66
N ARG A 7 -20.48 65.25 -31.26
CA ARG A 7 -19.61 64.27 -30.51
C ARG A 7 -18.22 64.90 -30.40
N ILE A 8 -17.77 65.15 -29.17
CA ILE A 8 -16.39 65.52 -28.85
C ILE A 8 -15.66 64.16 -28.60
N VAL A 9 -14.67 63.89 -29.43
CA VAL A 9 -13.76 62.75 -29.27
C VAL A 9 -12.55 63.25 -28.50
N GLY A 10 -12.47 62.93 -27.23
CA GLY A 10 -11.27 63.16 -26.43
C GLY A 10 -10.32 61.93 -26.54
N ALA A 11 -9.17 62.13 -27.16
CA ALA A 11 -8.11 61.16 -27.20
C ALA A 11 -7.33 61.14 -25.85
N VAL A 12 -7.43 60.10 -25.07
CA VAL A 12 -6.60 59.87 -23.88
C VAL A 12 -5.39 59.09 -24.33
N VAL A 13 -4.22 59.72 -24.32
CA VAL A 13 -2.92 59.06 -24.51
C VAL A 13 -2.51 58.46 -23.15
N LEU A 14 -2.61 57.14 -23.01
CA LEU A 14 -2.08 56.41 -21.88
C LEU A 14 -0.59 56.09 -22.15
N VAL A 15 0.28 56.81 -21.45
CA VAL A 15 1.71 56.50 -21.38
C VAL A 15 1.87 55.27 -20.46
N GLY A 16 2.08 54.13 -21.06
CA GLY A 16 2.32 52.89 -20.33
C GLY A 16 3.75 52.87 -19.79
N ALA A 17 3.91 52.95 -18.46
CA ALA A 17 5.16 52.65 -17.81
C ALA A 17 5.35 51.09 -17.76
N PRO A 18 6.55 50.54 -18.04
CA PRO A 18 6.78 49.11 -17.95
C PRO A 18 6.78 48.70 -16.46
N LEU A 19 5.89 47.80 -16.10
CA LEU A 19 5.91 47.14 -14.80
C LEU A 19 7.10 46.18 -14.72
N PRO A 20 7.85 46.16 -13.61
CA PRO A 20 8.94 45.21 -13.44
C PRO A 20 8.37 43.78 -13.33
N THR A 21 8.75 42.93 -14.26
CA THR A 21 8.46 41.49 -14.19
C THR A 21 9.28 40.88 -13.05
N ILE A 22 8.63 40.68 -11.91
CA ILE A 22 9.25 39.92 -10.81
C ILE A 22 9.26 38.44 -11.22
N PHE A 23 10.39 37.96 -11.67
CA PHE A 23 10.66 36.50 -11.75
C PHE A 23 10.74 35.93 -10.34
N ILE A 24 9.64 35.39 -9.84
CA ILE A 24 9.70 34.51 -8.67
C ILE A 24 10.36 33.21 -9.16
N ALA A 25 11.64 33.07 -8.87
CA ALA A 25 12.32 31.80 -9.02
C ALA A 25 11.63 30.80 -8.08
N GLN A 26 10.79 29.95 -8.65
CA GLN A 26 10.21 28.81 -7.96
C GLN A 26 11.36 27.83 -7.73
N THR A 27 12.05 27.97 -6.58
CA THR A 27 12.97 26.94 -6.09
C THR A 27 12.13 25.67 -5.96
N ALA A 28 12.38 24.71 -6.86
CA ALA A 28 11.91 23.36 -6.70
C ALA A 28 12.47 22.84 -5.35
N GLN A 29 11.63 22.88 -4.35
CA GLN A 29 11.91 22.26 -3.07
C GLN A 29 11.85 20.76 -3.33
N THR A 30 13.00 20.19 -3.70
CA THR A 30 13.20 18.76 -3.66
C THR A 30 12.91 18.37 -2.21
N ALA A 31 11.77 17.72 -1.99
CA ALA A 31 11.44 17.17 -0.69
C ALA A 31 12.61 16.25 -0.34
N ALA A 32 13.45 16.69 0.57
CA ALA A 32 14.45 15.86 1.19
C ALA A 32 13.67 14.70 1.79
N GLN A 33 13.83 13.53 1.19
CA GLN A 33 13.39 12.27 1.76
C GLN A 33 14.17 12.18 3.07
N THR A 34 13.52 12.54 4.18
CA THR A 34 14.11 12.43 5.49
C THR A 34 14.47 10.96 5.69
N ASP A 35 15.72 10.67 6.02
CA ASP A 35 16.25 9.36 6.44
C ASP A 35 15.60 8.88 7.76
N GLN A 36 14.32 9.09 7.90
CA GLN A 36 13.55 8.64 9.05
C GLN A 36 13.28 7.15 8.90
N ALA A 37 13.64 6.38 9.92
CA ALA A 37 13.33 4.96 9.97
C ALA A 37 11.82 4.73 9.74
N PRO A 38 11.44 3.67 9.00
CA PRO A 38 10.02 3.35 8.77
C PRO A 38 9.27 3.25 10.10
N GLY A 39 8.02 3.75 10.11
CA GLY A 39 7.12 3.58 11.24
C GLY A 39 6.73 2.11 11.45
N PRO A 40 6.20 1.76 12.62
CA PRO A 40 5.96 0.36 12.98
C PRO A 40 4.68 -0.25 12.38
N TYR A 41 3.88 0.52 11.64
CA TYR A 41 2.57 0.03 11.22
C TYR A 41 2.47 -0.23 9.71
N ALA A 42 1.63 -1.21 9.39
CA ALA A 42 1.13 -1.45 8.04
C ALA A 42 -0.40 -1.40 8.06
N ARG A 43 -1.01 -0.89 6.99
CA ARG A 43 -2.44 -1.03 6.72
C ARG A 43 -2.59 -1.99 5.55
N ILE A 44 -3.38 -3.04 5.74
CA ILE A 44 -3.64 -4.06 4.72
C ILE A 44 -5.14 -4.14 4.49
N ALA A 45 -5.56 -3.91 3.26
CA ALA A 45 -6.93 -4.10 2.81
C ALA A 45 -7.01 -5.25 1.81
N ILE A 46 -8.13 -5.96 1.83
CA ILE A 46 -8.38 -7.09 0.96
C ILE A 46 -9.66 -6.80 0.16
N MET A 47 -9.56 -6.92 -1.15
CA MET A 47 -10.65 -6.68 -2.09
C MET A 47 -10.86 -7.89 -3.00
N ARG A 48 -12.08 -8.03 -3.48
CA ARG A 48 -12.45 -8.97 -4.54
C ARG A 48 -13.30 -8.24 -5.57
N ALA A 49 -12.96 -8.37 -6.86
CA ALA A 49 -13.86 -7.94 -7.91
C ALA A 49 -15.19 -8.73 -7.83
N LEU A 50 -16.30 -8.08 -8.09
CA LEU A 50 -17.59 -8.75 -8.26
C LEU A 50 -17.53 -9.70 -9.47
N ASP A 51 -18.33 -10.74 -9.44
CA ASP A 51 -18.37 -11.73 -10.53
C ASP A 51 -18.75 -11.05 -11.85
N GLY A 52 -17.92 -11.25 -12.88
CA GLY A 52 -18.07 -10.61 -14.18
C GLY A 52 -17.48 -9.18 -14.29
N HIS A 53 -17.07 -8.54 -13.18
CA HIS A 53 -16.63 -7.15 -13.16
C HIS A 53 -15.11 -6.96 -13.05
N SER A 54 -14.31 -7.98 -13.31
CA SER A 54 -12.85 -7.89 -13.11
C SER A 54 -12.17 -6.81 -13.96
N VAL A 55 -12.65 -6.60 -15.19
CA VAL A 55 -12.10 -5.62 -16.13
C VAL A 55 -12.45 -4.20 -15.69
N GLU A 56 -13.73 -3.96 -15.38
CA GLU A 56 -14.25 -2.68 -14.91
C GLU A 56 -13.62 -2.28 -13.57
N TRP A 57 -13.49 -3.25 -12.67
CA TRP A 57 -12.81 -3.07 -11.40
C TRP A 57 -11.35 -2.65 -11.60
N GLU A 58 -10.59 -3.37 -12.45
CA GLU A 58 -9.17 -3.03 -12.70
C GLU A 58 -9.04 -1.62 -13.27
N ALA A 59 -9.85 -1.27 -14.24
CA ALA A 59 -9.86 0.07 -14.83
C ALA A 59 -10.25 1.16 -13.80
N GLY A 60 -11.24 0.88 -12.97
CA GLY A 60 -11.68 1.78 -11.90
C GLY A 60 -10.61 1.96 -10.83
N TYR A 61 -9.99 0.87 -10.41
CA TYR A 61 -8.92 0.91 -9.42
C TYR A 61 -7.69 1.67 -9.91
N ILE A 62 -7.29 1.52 -11.18
CA ILE A 62 -6.20 2.32 -11.78
C ILE A 62 -6.55 3.82 -11.76
N ARG A 63 -7.80 4.22 -12.04
CA ARG A 63 -8.23 5.63 -11.92
C ARG A 63 -8.13 6.13 -10.48
N HIS A 64 -8.53 5.32 -9.51
CA HIS A 64 -8.41 5.64 -8.09
C HIS A 64 -6.95 5.82 -7.65
N LEU A 65 -6.03 4.98 -8.13
CA LEU A 65 -4.60 5.15 -7.88
C LEU A 65 -4.04 6.43 -8.54
N GLU A 66 -4.59 6.84 -9.68
CA GLU A 66 -4.23 8.11 -10.30
C GLU A 66 -4.72 9.31 -9.45
N TRP A 67 -5.90 9.19 -8.83
CA TRP A 67 -6.36 10.17 -7.85
C TRP A 67 -5.34 10.33 -6.70
N HIS A 68 -4.81 9.24 -6.12
CA HIS A 68 -3.77 9.31 -5.08
C HIS A 68 -2.53 10.08 -5.55
N ARG A 69 -2.08 9.86 -6.80
CA ARG A 69 -0.94 10.61 -7.38
C ARG A 69 -1.24 12.10 -7.50
N GLN A 70 -2.43 12.45 -8.00
CA GLN A 70 -2.87 13.85 -8.16
C GLN A 70 -3.08 14.54 -6.81
N ALA A 71 -3.59 13.85 -5.82
CA ALA A 71 -3.74 14.32 -4.44
C ALA A 71 -2.38 14.43 -3.72
N ARG A 72 -1.27 14.00 -4.36
CA ARG A 72 0.09 13.97 -3.77
C ARG A 72 0.15 13.15 -2.49
N ASP A 73 -0.56 12.02 -2.49
CA ASP A 73 -0.47 11.08 -1.39
C ASP A 73 0.98 10.66 -1.17
N THR A 74 1.44 10.76 0.07
CA THR A 74 2.81 10.40 0.46
C THR A 74 2.95 8.91 0.78
N PHE A 75 1.85 8.16 0.80
CA PHE A 75 1.90 6.74 1.08
C PHE A 75 2.43 5.94 -0.11
N ALA A 76 3.27 4.97 0.21
CA ALA A 76 3.67 3.95 -0.75
C ALA A 76 2.62 2.82 -0.73
N TRP A 77 1.83 2.73 -1.81
CA TRP A 77 0.78 1.73 -1.92
C TRP A 77 1.23 0.56 -2.79
N TYR A 78 1.18 -0.63 -2.21
CA TYR A 78 1.46 -1.90 -2.86
C TYR A 78 0.15 -2.59 -3.24
N SER A 79 0.10 -3.16 -4.43
CA SER A 79 -1.03 -3.99 -4.86
C SER A 79 -0.53 -5.35 -5.31
N TYR A 80 -1.08 -6.38 -4.71
CA TYR A 80 -0.79 -7.77 -5.03
C TYR A 80 -2.07 -8.50 -5.43
N SER A 81 -2.02 -9.31 -6.48
CA SER A 81 -3.07 -10.30 -6.74
C SER A 81 -2.70 -11.63 -6.10
N VAL A 82 -3.65 -12.27 -5.44
CA VAL A 82 -3.49 -13.63 -4.94
C VAL A 82 -3.48 -14.58 -6.15
N TRP A 83 -2.33 -15.22 -6.38
CA TRP A 83 -2.13 -16.10 -7.54
C TRP A 83 -2.44 -17.55 -7.21
N ALA A 84 -1.96 -18.07 -6.09
CA ALA A 84 -2.25 -19.42 -5.63
C ALA A 84 -2.88 -19.36 -4.24
N SER A 85 -4.10 -19.86 -4.15
CA SER A 85 -4.91 -20.01 -2.94
C SER A 85 -6.07 -20.94 -3.25
N THR A 86 -6.53 -21.69 -2.26
CA THR A 86 -7.73 -22.53 -2.38
C THR A 86 -9.02 -21.73 -2.25
N GLU A 87 -8.99 -20.58 -1.57
CA GLU A 87 -10.17 -19.81 -1.22
C GLU A 87 -10.19 -18.40 -1.83
N ARG A 88 -9.00 -17.79 -2.01
CA ARG A 88 -8.87 -16.35 -2.31
C ARG A 88 -8.18 -16.06 -3.65
N GLN A 89 -8.24 -16.99 -4.60
CA GLN A 89 -7.64 -16.78 -5.92
C GLN A 89 -8.22 -15.53 -6.59
N ARG A 90 -7.36 -14.69 -7.17
CA ARG A 90 -7.66 -13.39 -7.80
C ARG A 90 -8.09 -12.27 -6.85
N TRP A 91 -8.12 -12.48 -5.54
CA TRP A 91 -8.30 -11.37 -4.62
C TRP A 91 -7.10 -10.43 -4.68
N ILE A 92 -7.34 -9.19 -4.31
CA ILE A 92 -6.29 -8.18 -4.26
C ILE A 92 -5.99 -7.84 -2.82
N ILE A 93 -4.72 -7.86 -2.50
CA ILE A 93 -4.17 -7.34 -1.24
C ILE A 93 -3.57 -5.97 -1.57
N TYR A 94 -4.14 -4.95 -0.97
CA TYR A 94 -3.74 -3.57 -1.11
C TYR A 94 -3.17 -3.09 0.22
N ALA A 95 -1.94 -2.60 0.23
CA ALA A 95 -1.25 -2.34 1.48
C ALA A 95 -0.32 -1.14 1.41
N THR A 96 -0.13 -0.49 2.55
CA THR A 96 0.96 0.45 2.81
C THR A 96 1.71 0.00 4.06
N PHE A 97 3.02 0.19 4.06
CA PHE A 97 3.92 -0.28 5.11
C PHE A 97 4.78 0.86 5.67
N GLY A 98 5.37 0.65 6.84
CA GLY A 98 6.30 1.59 7.43
C GLY A 98 5.64 2.90 7.88
N ARG A 99 4.39 2.86 8.33
CA ARG A 99 3.60 4.02 8.74
C ARG A 99 3.66 4.24 10.24
N THR A 100 3.62 5.52 10.64
CA THR A 100 3.37 5.91 12.02
C THR A 100 1.86 5.97 12.30
N ALA A 101 1.47 5.93 13.57
CA ALA A 101 0.07 6.10 13.95
C ALA A 101 -0.48 7.48 13.52
N ALA A 102 0.36 8.52 13.57
CA ALA A 102 -0.01 9.87 13.15
C ALA A 102 -0.32 9.95 11.64
N GLU A 103 0.50 9.30 10.79
CA GLU A 103 0.23 9.23 9.35
C GLU A 103 -1.07 8.47 9.07
N LEU A 104 -1.29 7.32 9.70
CA LEU A 104 -2.52 6.54 9.51
C LEU A 104 -3.78 7.27 9.98
N SER A 105 -3.64 8.19 10.95
CA SER A 105 -4.75 9.02 11.45
C SER A 105 -5.06 10.22 10.56
N ASN A 106 -4.11 10.62 9.70
CA ASN A 106 -4.23 11.80 8.84
C ASN A 106 -3.91 11.45 7.37
N PRO A 107 -4.69 10.57 6.73
CA PRO A 107 -4.51 10.27 5.32
C PRO A 107 -4.84 11.49 4.46
N VAL A 108 -4.33 11.53 3.24
CA VAL A 108 -4.61 12.60 2.30
C VAL A 108 -6.11 12.64 1.96
N SER A 109 -6.73 13.79 2.12
CA SER A 109 -8.12 14.09 1.69
C SER A 109 -9.12 12.92 1.87
N PRO A 110 -9.37 12.43 3.10
CA PRO A 110 -10.11 11.18 3.32
C PRO A 110 -11.54 11.19 2.76
N VAL A 111 -12.18 12.35 2.69
CA VAL A 111 -13.54 12.49 2.13
C VAL A 111 -13.53 12.34 0.61
N GLU A 112 -12.54 12.92 -0.07
CA GLU A 112 -12.37 12.81 -1.51
C GLU A 112 -11.89 11.41 -1.90
N ASP A 113 -11.03 10.79 -1.10
CA ASP A 113 -10.59 9.40 -1.25
C ASP A 113 -11.80 8.44 -1.20
N GLU A 114 -12.63 8.56 -0.17
CA GLU A 114 -13.86 7.77 -0.07
C GLU A 114 -14.80 8.01 -1.25
N ARG A 115 -14.99 9.26 -1.66
CA ARG A 115 -15.83 9.60 -2.82
C ARG A 115 -15.30 8.98 -4.11
N ASP A 116 -14.00 9.04 -4.34
CA ASP A 116 -13.38 8.43 -5.52
C ASP A 116 -13.52 6.91 -5.50
N ASN A 117 -13.34 6.27 -4.33
CA ASN A 117 -13.60 4.84 -4.14
C ASN A 117 -15.06 4.46 -4.46
N LEU A 118 -16.04 5.26 -4.00
CA LEU A 118 -17.46 5.03 -4.27
C LEU A 118 -17.79 5.12 -5.77
N ILE A 119 -17.08 5.91 -6.53
CA ILE A 119 -17.31 6.10 -7.97
C ILE A 119 -16.55 5.05 -8.78
N ASN A 120 -15.28 4.80 -8.46
CA ASN A 120 -14.37 4.06 -9.32
C ASN A 120 -14.17 2.59 -8.90
N VAL A 121 -14.29 2.25 -7.62
CA VAL A 121 -13.91 0.92 -7.09
C VAL A 121 -15.11 0.12 -6.63
N LEU A 122 -15.90 0.67 -5.71
CA LEU A 122 -16.99 -0.04 -5.04
C LEU A 122 -18.13 -0.53 -5.96
N PRO A 123 -18.44 0.11 -7.11
CA PRO A 123 -19.43 -0.46 -8.05
C PRO A 123 -19.02 -1.82 -8.62
N HIS A 124 -17.72 -2.15 -8.58
CA HIS A 124 -17.16 -3.33 -9.23
C HIS A 124 -16.41 -4.26 -8.27
N ALA A 125 -16.29 -3.90 -6.99
CA ALA A 125 -15.55 -4.70 -6.01
C ALA A 125 -16.22 -4.71 -4.63
N GLN A 126 -15.83 -5.70 -3.86
CA GLN A 126 -16.18 -5.83 -2.45
C GLN A 126 -14.91 -5.72 -1.59
N PHE A 127 -14.93 -4.85 -0.59
CA PHE A 127 -13.93 -4.86 0.47
C PHE A 127 -14.24 -5.98 1.46
N LEU A 128 -13.28 -6.85 1.68
CA LEU A 128 -13.40 -8.04 2.52
C LEU A 128 -12.63 -7.92 3.83
N GLY A 129 -11.76 -6.93 3.94
CA GLY A 129 -10.99 -6.64 5.13
C GLY A 129 -10.22 -5.35 4.99
N ASN A 130 -10.01 -4.67 6.12
CA ASN A 130 -9.17 -3.48 6.23
C ASN A 130 -8.65 -3.44 7.67
N ALA A 131 -7.38 -3.75 7.85
CA ALA A 131 -6.80 -3.96 9.16
C ALA A 131 -5.46 -3.24 9.30
N VAL A 132 -5.13 -2.85 10.53
CA VAL A 132 -3.82 -2.30 10.89
C VAL A 132 -3.01 -3.38 11.60
N TYR A 133 -1.77 -3.48 11.20
CA TYR A 133 -0.79 -4.43 11.71
C TYR A 133 0.43 -3.70 12.25
N GLU A 134 1.02 -4.24 13.29
CA GLU A 134 2.28 -3.79 13.87
C GLU A 134 3.42 -4.70 13.39
N PHE A 135 4.47 -4.10 12.87
CA PHE A 135 5.69 -4.82 12.47
C PHE A 135 6.43 -5.35 13.69
N LEU A 136 6.91 -6.59 13.60
CA LEU A 136 7.62 -7.30 14.67
C LEU A 136 9.09 -7.51 14.30
N PRO A 137 9.99 -6.56 14.58
CA PRO A 137 11.40 -6.64 14.18
C PRO A 137 12.12 -7.86 14.79
N ALA A 138 11.76 -8.25 16.01
CA ALA A 138 12.36 -9.42 16.69
C ALA A 138 12.06 -10.76 15.99
N LEU A 139 11.04 -10.82 15.14
CA LEU A 139 10.64 -12.00 14.39
C LEU A 139 11.05 -11.92 12.91
N SER A 140 11.60 -10.79 12.50
CA SER A 140 11.75 -10.43 11.09
C SER A 140 13.22 -10.32 10.68
N ARG A 141 13.45 -10.46 9.38
CA ARG A 141 14.66 -10.04 8.69
C ARG A 141 14.27 -9.04 7.59
N GLY A 142 14.48 -7.77 7.85
CA GLY A 142 14.08 -6.61 7.05
C GLY A 142 13.66 -5.46 7.93
N ASN A 143 13.27 -4.34 7.33
CA ASN A 143 12.98 -3.08 8.03
C ASN A 143 11.48 -2.77 8.20
N GLY A 144 10.60 -3.71 7.86
CA GLY A 144 9.14 -3.52 7.95
C GLY A 144 8.51 -2.88 6.70
N VAL A 145 9.30 -2.63 5.65
CA VAL A 145 8.79 -2.24 4.33
C VAL A 145 9.25 -3.29 3.33
N PRO A 146 8.33 -4.04 2.70
CA PRO A 146 8.71 -5.14 1.82
C PRO A 146 9.41 -4.64 0.56
N THR A 147 10.46 -5.33 0.15
CA THR A 147 11.02 -5.18 -1.19
C THR A 147 9.92 -5.44 -2.23
N PRO A 148 9.70 -4.53 -3.22
CA PRO A 148 8.65 -4.69 -4.22
C PRO A 148 9.03 -5.72 -5.29
N ALA A 149 9.25 -6.96 -4.86
CA ALA A 149 9.56 -8.11 -5.70
C ALA A 149 8.31 -8.62 -6.45
N LEU A 150 8.50 -9.20 -7.64
CA LEU A 150 7.41 -9.66 -8.50
C LEU A 150 6.52 -10.72 -7.86
N ARG A 151 7.04 -11.47 -6.89
CA ARG A 151 6.34 -12.50 -6.15
C ARG A 151 6.48 -12.27 -4.65
N ALA A 152 5.52 -12.78 -3.89
CA ALA A 152 5.67 -12.89 -2.45
C ALA A 152 4.95 -14.15 -1.94
N GLU A 153 5.52 -14.78 -0.92
CA GLU A 153 4.77 -15.70 -0.09
C GLU A 153 4.06 -14.90 1.01
N TYR A 154 2.79 -15.17 1.19
CA TYR A 154 1.95 -14.52 2.18
C TYR A 154 1.32 -15.58 3.08
N THR A 155 1.74 -15.61 4.34
CA THR A 155 1.21 -16.55 5.32
C THR A 155 0.36 -15.80 6.33
N THR A 156 -0.90 -16.20 6.48
CA THR A 156 -1.76 -15.75 7.57
C THR A 156 -1.78 -16.82 8.65
N VAL A 157 -1.59 -16.43 9.91
CA VAL A 157 -1.62 -17.32 11.07
C VAL A 157 -2.63 -16.78 12.07
N GLU A 158 -3.58 -17.61 12.45
CA GLU A 158 -4.51 -17.36 13.55
C GLU A 158 -4.13 -18.29 14.71
N LEU A 159 -4.04 -17.74 15.91
CA LEU A 159 -3.63 -18.50 17.08
C LEU A 159 -4.81 -18.80 18.00
N THR A 160 -4.64 -19.82 18.82
CA THR A 160 -5.47 -20.04 19.99
C THR A 160 -5.34 -18.85 20.95
N GLN A 161 -6.44 -18.41 21.55
CA GLN A 161 -6.44 -17.28 22.47
C GLN A 161 -5.45 -17.47 23.64
N GLY A 162 -4.73 -16.38 23.97
CA GLY A 162 -3.73 -16.39 25.03
C GLY A 162 -2.33 -16.90 24.64
N THR A 163 -2.14 -17.44 23.42
CA THR A 163 -0.87 -18.06 23.02
C THR A 163 0.11 -17.10 22.30
N GLY A 164 -0.28 -15.86 22.04
CA GLY A 164 0.53 -14.91 21.24
C GLY A 164 1.95 -14.71 21.76
N LYS A 165 2.14 -14.53 23.08
CA LYS A 165 3.48 -14.36 23.67
C LYS A 165 4.37 -15.60 23.47
N ALA A 166 3.80 -16.80 23.62
CA ALA A 166 4.53 -18.05 23.43
C ALA A 166 4.93 -18.23 21.95
N PHE A 167 4.02 -17.88 21.02
CA PHE A 167 4.27 -17.88 19.58
C PHE A 167 5.41 -16.92 19.22
N GLU A 168 5.35 -15.68 19.65
CA GLU A 168 6.38 -14.68 19.39
C GLU A 168 7.74 -15.09 19.97
N ALA A 169 7.80 -15.57 21.20
CA ALA A 169 9.03 -16.05 21.81
C ALA A 169 9.65 -17.25 21.06
N ALA A 170 8.79 -18.14 20.58
CA ALA A 170 9.23 -19.28 19.81
C ALA A 170 9.83 -18.88 18.44
N LEU A 171 9.22 -17.91 17.74
CA LEU A 171 9.75 -17.40 16.46
C LEU A 171 11.01 -16.55 16.66
N ALA A 172 11.07 -15.72 17.68
CA ALA A 172 12.25 -14.91 17.99
C ALA A 172 13.51 -15.78 18.21
N ALA A 173 13.36 -16.94 18.83
CA ALA A 173 14.47 -17.88 19.03
C ALA A 173 15.03 -18.48 17.70
N GLU A 174 14.27 -18.40 16.62
CA GLU A 174 14.67 -18.88 15.29
C GLU A 174 15.03 -17.76 14.31
N GLN A 175 14.92 -16.50 14.74
CA GLN A 175 15.11 -15.33 13.87
C GLN A 175 16.46 -15.33 13.14
N SER A 176 17.54 -15.74 13.80
CA SER A 176 18.88 -15.81 13.21
C SER A 176 19.02 -16.84 12.08
N LYS A 177 18.08 -17.79 11.97
CA LYS A 177 18.05 -18.82 10.92
C LYS A 177 17.29 -18.36 9.67
N LEU A 178 16.60 -17.22 9.72
CA LEU A 178 15.83 -16.73 8.59
C LEU A 178 16.74 -16.44 7.39
N GLN A 179 16.36 -16.97 6.23
CA GLN A 179 17.00 -16.71 4.96
C GLN A 179 16.17 -15.69 4.16
N GLY A 180 16.86 -14.74 3.50
CA GLY A 180 16.21 -13.70 2.72
C GLY A 180 15.28 -12.80 3.56
N GLU A 181 14.60 -11.88 2.89
CA GLU A 181 13.66 -10.99 3.54
C GLU A 181 12.44 -11.77 4.04
N THR A 182 12.11 -11.56 5.32
CA THR A 182 10.96 -12.18 6.01
C THR A 182 10.41 -11.19 7.00
N LEU A 183 9.19 -10.73 6.80
CA LEU A 183 8.56 -9.66 7.57
C LEU A 183 7.34 -10.22 8.30
N TRP A 184 7.33 -10.08 9.62
CA TRP A 184 6.22 -10.47 10.46
C TRP A 184 5.46 -9.25 10.97
N TYR A 185 4.15 -9.35 10.93
CA TYR A 185 3.24 -8.32 11.43
C TYR A 185 2.17 -8.97 12.29
N ARG A 186 1.81 -8.31 13.40
CA ARG A 186 0.70 -8.68 14.27
C ARG A 186 -0.47 -7.75 14.03
N MET A 187 -1.66 -8.28 13.81
CA MET A 187 -2.87 -7.46 13.71
C MET A 187 -3.18 -6.78 15.05
N VAL A 188 -3.42 -5.46 15.00
CA VAL A 188 -3.76 -4.66 16.18
C VAL A 188 -5.18 -4.10 16.11
N VAL A 189 -5.71 -3.88 14.89
CA VAL A 189 -7.08 -3.39 14.64
C VAL A 189 -7.61 -4.03 13.37
N GLY A 190 -8.91 -4.33 13.30
CA GLY A 190 -9.62 -4.67 12.07
C GLY A 190 -10.04 -6.12 11.92
N GLY A 191 -10.04 -6.91 12.98
CA GLY A 191 -10.53 -8.28 12.95
C GLY A 191 -10.21 -9.07 14.22
N ASP A 192 -10.40 -10.40 14.14
CA ASP A 192 -10.16 -11.30 15.26
C ASP A 192 -8.66 -11.43 15.55
N THR A 193 -8.31 -11.41 16.81
CA THR A 193 -6.94 -11.54 17.32
C THR A 193 -6.85 -12.73 18.27
N PRO A 194 -5.70 -13.37 18.42
CA PRO A 194 -4.39 -13.03 17.82
C PRO A 194 -4.24 -13.54 16.37
N ARG A 195 -3.97 -12.62 15.45
CA ARG A 195 -3.69 -12.92 14.04
C ARG A 195 -2.38 -12.28 13.61
N TYR A 196 -1.62 -13.03 12.83
CA TYR A 196 -0.32 -12.61 12.30
C TYR A 196 -0.28 -12.78 10.79
N VAL A 197 0.58 -11.97 10.16
CA VAL A 197 0.92 -12.09 8.74
C VAL A 197 2.42 -12.19 8.62
N ARG A 198 2.89 -13.16 7.83
CA ARG A 198 4.27 -13.22 7.34
C ARG A 198 4.28 -12.89 5.86
N LEU A 199 5.10 -11.94 5.45
CA LEU A 199 5.34 -11.59 4.06
C LEU A 199 6.79 -11.87 3.72
N ARG A 200 7.01 -12.63 2.63
CA ARG A 200 8.34 -13.00 2.12
C ARG A 200 8.43 -12.61 0.64
N PRO A 201 8.95 -11.42 0.30
CA PRO A 201 9.19 -11.04 -1.10
C PRO A 201 10.18 -11.98 -1.77
N ARG A 202 9.91 -12.38 -3.01
CA ARG A 202 10.74 -13.29 -3.82
C ARG A 202 10.72 -12.88 -5.28
N VAL A 203 11.82 -13.11 -5.97
CA VAL A 203 11.97 -12.75 -7.39
C VAL A 203 11.14 -13.65 -8.31
N SER A 204 10.84 -14.88 -7.90
CA SER A 204 10.14 -15.87 -8.73
C SER A 204 9.39 -16.91 -7.91
N LEU A 205 8.52 -17.67 -8.59
CA LEU A 205 7.88 -18.85 -8.00
C LEU A 205 8.91 -19.95 -7.70
N ALA A 206 9.91 -20.12 -8.56
CA ALA A 206 10.98 -21.08 -8.31
C ALA A 206 11.67 -20.82 -6.97
N ALA A 207 12.05 -19.54 -6.70
CA ALA A 207 12.65 -19.18 -5.41
C ALA A 207 11.72 -19.49 -4.21
N ILE A 208 10.40 -19.37 -4.36
CA ILE A 208 9.45 -19.76 -3.32
C ILE A 208 9.47 -21.29 -3.10
N LEU A 209 9.49 -22.06 -4.18
CA LEU A 209 9.42 -23.52 -4.10
C LEU A 209 10.75 -24.15 -3.61
N ASP A 210 11.87 -23.60 -4.05
CA ASP A 210 13.20 -24.07 -3.66
C ASP A 210 13.48 -23.83 -2.16
N GLU A 211 12.98 -22.73 -1.60
CA GLU A 211 13.13 -22.41 -0.19
C GLU A 211 12.06 -23.07 0.72
N ARG A 212 11.24 -23.97 0.19
CA ARG A 212 10.08 -24.54 0.89
C ARG A 212 10.45 -25.19 2.22
N ALA A 213 11.58 -25.87 2.31
CA ALA A 213 12.03 -26.51 3.54
C ALA A 213 12.35 -25.50 4.66
N ASP A 214 12.86 -24.31 4.27
CA ASP A 214 13.21 -23.24 5.22
C ASP A 214 11.99 -22.38 5.61
N GLN A 215 10.82 -22.68 5.02
CA GLN A 215 9.58 -21.91 5.22
C GLN A 215 8.73 -22.45 6.37
N ALA A 216 8.99 -23.66 6.81
CA ALA A 216 8.24 -24.29 7.89
C ALA A 216 8.36 -23.45 9.17
N LEU A 217 7.24 -23.28 9.85
CA LEU A 217 7.27 -22.74 11.20
C LEU A 217 7.90 -23.77 12.14
N PRO A 218 8.58 -23.34 13.22
CA PRO A 218 9.13 -24.27 14.21
C PRO A 218 8.04 -25.19 14.75
N ASP A 219 8.31 -26.48 14.88
CA ASP A 219 7.34 -27.47 15.38
C ASP A 219 6.68 -27.09 16.71
N LYS A 220 7.44 -26.41 17.57
CA LYS A 220 6.97 -25.92 18.88
C LYS A 220 5.80 -24.93 18.81
N VAL A 221 5.51 -24.31 17.63
CA VAL A 221 4.35 -23.41 17.47
C VAL A 221 3.12 -24.11 16.90
N ASN A 222 3.24 -25.33 16.39
CA ASN A 222 2.12 -26.03 15.74
C ASN A 222 0.89 -26.16 16.66
N GLY A 223 1.09 -26.45 17.95
CA GLY A 223 0.01 -26.54 18.93
C GLY A 223 -0.61 -25.19 19.34
N LEU A 224 -0.02 -24.06 18.93
CA LEU A 224 -0.51 -22.72 19.22
C LEU A 224 -1.40 -22.17 18.10
N ILE A 225 -1.34 -22.77 16.92
CA ILE A 225 -1.98 -22.30 15.69
C ILE A 225 -3.35 -22.96 15.57
N SER A 226 -4.40 -22.14 15.44
CA SER A 226 -5.76 -22.59 15.15
C SER A 226 -6.04 -22.68 13.64
N LYS A 227 -5.45 -21.74 12.87
CA LYS A 227 -5.57 -21.73 11.40
C LYS A 227 -4.30 -21.14 10.77
N MET A 228 -3.86 -21.75 9.68
CA MET A 228 -2.77 -21.20 8.87
C MET A 228 -3.13 -21.29 7.38
N THR A 229 -2.89 -20.22 6.65
CA THR A 229 -3.06 -20.18 5.20
C THR A 229 -1.76 -19.67 4.59
N VAL A 230 -1.25 -20.36 3.58
CA VAL A 230 -0.07 -19.95 2.81
C VAL A 230 -0.49 -19.70 1.37
N GLU A 231 -0.17 -18.53 0.85
CA GLU A 231 -0.56 -18.09 -0.45
C GLU A 231 0.62 -17.51 -1.22
N THR A 232 0.55 -17.55 -2.54
CA THR A 232 1.50 -16.85 -3.40
C THR A 232 0.84 -15.62 -3.99
N LEU A 233 1.54 -14.50 -3.90
CA LEU A 233 1.10 -13.20 -4.42
C LEU A 233 1.91 -12.81 -5.64
N ASN A 234 1.26 -12.11 -6.57
CA ASN A 234 1.91 -11.38 -7.67
C ASN A 234 1.79 -9.90 -7.40
N LEU A 235 2.91 -9.20 -7.40
CA LEU A 235 2.92 -7.74 -7.45
C LEU A 235 2.26 -7.27 -8.76
N ARG A 236 1.48 -6.20 -8.70
CA ARG A 236 0.80 -5.58 -9.83
C ARG A 236 1.50 -4.24 -10.15
N PRO A 237 2.54 -4.23 -11.02
CA PRO A 237 3.36 -3.02 -11.25
C PRO A 237 2.56 -1.81 -11.76
N ASN A 238 1.47 -2.04 -12.50
CA ASN A 238 0.56 -1.01 -12.98
C ASN A 238 -0.39 -0.46 -11.90
N MET A 239 -0.37 -1.04 -10.70
CA MET A 239 -1.23 -0.69 -9.58
C MET A 239 -0.44 -0.27 -8.33
N LEU A 240 0.65 0.44 -8.53
CA LEU A 240 1.51 0.94 -7.46
C LEU A 240 1.44 2.47 -7.39
N VAL A 241 1.54 3.03 -6.19
CA VAL A 241 1.73 4.46 -5.96
C VAL A 241 2.96 4.64 -5.08
N ASN A 242 3.90 5.51 -5.51
CA ASN A 242 5.15 5.79 -4.79
C ASN A 242 6.00 4.54 -4.47
N VAL A 243 5.90 3.50 -5.28
CA VAL A 243 6.66 2.26 -5.20
C VAL A 243 7.32 2.00 -6.54
N THR A 244 8.63 1.76 -6.54
CA THR A 244 9.36 1.35 -7.75
C THR A 244 9.60 -0.16 -7.69
N PRO A 245 9.06 -0.96 -8.62
CA PRO A 245 9.30 -2.39 -8.66
C PRO A 245 10.79 -2.71 -8.81
N GLU A 246 11.25 -3.77 -8.15
CA GLU A 246 12.57 -4.31 -8.42
C GLU A 246 12.61 -4.84 -9.87
N PRO A 247 13.63 -4.48 -10.68
CA PRO A 247 13.75 -4.97 -12.04
C PRO A 247 13.83 -6.51 -12.04
N ALA A 248 13.09 -7.14 -12.95
CA ALA A 248 13.16 -8.59 -13.13
C ALA A 248 14.62 -8.94 -13.48
N ARG A 249 15.30 -9.69 -12.62
CA ARG A 249 16.59 -10.29 -12.96
C ARG A 249 16.30 -11.37 -14.00
N GLN A 250 16.82 -11.14 -15.21
CA GLN A 250 16.77 -12.11 -16.31
C GLN A 250 17.64 -13.32 -16.02
#